data_199637a0a359b34f0326f7c376165bc6
#
_entry.id   199637a0a359b34f0326f7c376165bc6
#
_cell.length_a   1.000
_cell.length_b   1.000
_cell.length_c   1.000
_cell.angle_alpha   90.00
_cell.angle_beta   90.00
_cell.angle_gamma   90.00
#
_symmetry.space_group_name_H-M   'P 1'
#
loop_
_entity.id
_entity.type
_entity.pdbx_description
1 polymer ?
#
loop_
_entity_poly.entity_id
_entity_poly.type
_entity_poly.pdbx_seq_one_letter_code
_entity_poly.pdbx_strand_id
1 'polypeptide(L)'
;MTILIIAPAGASLRYRLCKLFYRPAGHLLLIYFLTWSAGLLAQGLPDLDGYSLEVALLLEEYHAESDDLGSMLPSIFAYQDNASAEMLIDFERGLISISAGNVGELKRAAVEILLTQVDPAVIDARTAQDLGLVNAKTQKPFLHAQVVDQDGSPIASAWRAGRYVDQLMARQAVSSPARLVIPMIVQHKAVASNKYLGFAKTASAKHMIPVALIMAIIETESSFNPLARSRSNALGLMQIKADTAGRDYFSVINGYSHTPTSAYLYDPANNVEVGTGYLSILADRYLAGIYHPQKLEYAIISSFNGGTGNLFKSLVPSGGRQAAIDRVNAMTVEEFYWFLTNRHIRVETMNYVRKVTALMAKYG
;
A
#
# COMPACT_ATOMS: atom_id res chain seq x y z
N MET A 1 -25.38 -18.59 26.97
CA MET A 1 -25.06 -17.22 26.56
C MET A 1 -25.55 -17.05 25.14
N THR A 2 -26.56 -16.22 24.92
CA THR A 2 -27.17 -16.00 23.61
C THR A 2 -26.51 -14.79 22.98
N ILE A 3 -25.83 -14.94 21.87
CA ILE A 3 -25.24 -13.82 21.13
C ILE A 3 -26.22 -13.46 20.00
N LEU A 4 -26.69 -12.23 20.03
CA LEU A 4 -27.52 -11.64 18.98
C LEU A 4 -26.59 -10.95 17.97
N ILE A 5 -26.58 -11.42 16.73
CA ILE A 5 -25.87 -10.76 15.62
C ILE A 5 -26.89 -9.96 14.84
N ILE A 6 -26.73 -8.64 14.81
CA ILE A 6 -27.55 -7.70 14.03
C ILE A 6 -26.81 -7.45 12.71
N ALA A 7 -27.45 -7.76 11.60
CA ALA A 7 -26.96 -7.42 10.25
C ALA A 7 -27.49 -6.04 9.83
N PRO A 8 -26.78 -5.28 8.98
CA PRO A 8 -27.20 -3.95 8.55
C PRO A 8 -28.44 -4.01 7.63
N ALA A 9 -29.23 -2.95 7.67
CA ALA A 9 -30.53 -2.84 7.02
C ALA A 9 -30.41 -2.86 5.48
N GLY A 10 -31.06 -3.84 4.87
CA GLY A 10 -31.20 -3.93 3.40
C GLY A 10 -31.40 -5.33 2.85
N ALA A 11 -31.18 -6.38 3.61
CA ALA A 11 -31.38 -7.76 3.16
C ALA A 11 -32.61 -8.39 3.82
N SER A 12 -33.45 -9.08 3.06
CA SER A 12 -34.59 -9.83 3.59
C SER A 12 -34.10 -10.98 4.48
N LEU A 13 -34.33 -10.85 5.78
CA LEU A 13 -33.80 -11.72 6.81
C LEU A 13 -34.71 -12.91 7.08
N ARG A 14 -34.21 -14.13 6.95
CA ARG A 14 -34.75 -15.29 7.66
C ARG A 14 -33.82 -15.62 8.84
N TYR A 15 -34.33 -15.39 10.05
CA TYR A 15 -33.60 -15.71 11.28
C TYR A 15 -33.62 -17.23 11.54
N ARG A 16 -32.47 -17.81 11.86
CA ARG A 16 -32.36 -19.11 12.53
C ARG A 16 -31.57 -18.94 13.84
N LEU A 17 -32.23 -19.30 14.92
CA LEU A 17 -31.60 -19.40 16.26
C LEU A 17 -30.68 -20.63 16.29
N CYS A 18 -29.38 -20.42 16.49
CA CYS A 18 -28.44 -21.49 16.83
C CYS A 18 -28.26 -21.53 18.35
N LYS A 19 -28.67 -22.63 18.99
CA LYS A 19 -28.28 -22.93 20.37
C LYS A 19 -26.90 -23.60 20.37
N LEU A 20 -25.93 -22.94 21.00
CA LEU A 20 -24.61 -23.51 21.27
C LEU A 20 -24.67 -24.28 22.59
N PHE A 21 -24.43 -25.60 22.53
CA PHE A 21 -24.16 -26.42 23.71
C PHE A 21 -22.67 -26.39 23.99
N TYR A 22 -22.30 -25.91 25.17
CA TYR A 22 -20.94 -25.92 25.68
C TYR A 22 -20.61 -27.30 26.27
N ARG A 23 -19.56 -27.97 25.79
CA ARG A 23 -18.87 -29.07 26.49
C ARG A 23 -17.39 -28.71 26.59
N PRO A 24 -16.76 -28.94 27.78
CA PRO A 24 -15.39 -28.62 27.99
C PRO A 24 -14.49 -29.77 27.52
N ALA A 25 -13.94 -29.69 26.34
CA ALA A 25 -12.71 -30.41 25.93
C ALA A 25 -12.29 -29.85 24.55
N GLY A 26 -11.02 -29.44 24.44
CA GLY A 26 -10.44 -28.80 23.29
C GLY A 26 -10.53 -29.64 22.01
N HIS A 27 -10.35 -28.95 20.88
CA HIS A 27 -10.37 -29.43 19.50
C HIS A 27 -11.76 -29.72 18.91
N LEU A 28 -12.50 -28.68 18.51
CA LEU A 28 -13.52 -28.76 17.42
C LEU A 28 -14.14 -27.38 17.12
N LEU A 29 -13.36 -26.43 16.67
CA LEU A 29 -13.88 -25.12 16.24
C LEU A 29 -13.56 -24.78 14.77
N LEU A 30 -12.91 -25.69 14.04
CA LEU A 30 -12.47 -25.43 12.67
C LEU A 30 -13.34 -26.04 11.57
N ILE A 31 -14.32 -26.89 11.88
CA ILE A 31 -15.06 -27.62 10.85
C ILE A 31 -16.43 -27.01 10.52
N TYR A 32 -16.98 -26.12 11.34
CA TYR A 32 -18.33 -25.57 11.10
C TYR A 32 -18.36 -24.25 10.31
N PHE A 33 -17.22 -23.61 10.04
CA PHE A 33 -17.17 -22.43 9.16
C PHE A 33 -17.11 -22.79 7.67
N LEU A 34 -16.65 -23.99 7.31
CA LEU A 34 -16.50 -24.43 5.91
C LEU A 34 -17.81 -24.89 5.23
N THR A 35 -18.88 -25.16 5.96
CA THR A 35 -20.11 -25.68 5.35
C THR A 35 -21.19 -24.62 5.11
N TRP A 36 -21.01 -23.38 5.57
CA TRP A 36 -22.02 -22.33 5.40
C TRP A 36 -21.73 -21.36 4.25
N SER A 37 -20.51 -21.32 3.76
CA SER A 37 -20.14 -20.54 2.55
C SER A 37 -20.57 -21.23 1.24
N ALA A 38 -20.83 -22.54 1.25
CA ALA A 38 -21.15 -23.28 0.03
C ALA A 38 -22.54 -23.01 -0.59
N GLY A 39 -23.43 -22.32 0.11
CA GLY A 39 -24.81 -22.08 -0.36
C GLY A 39 -25.09 -20.70 -0.95
N LEU A 40 -24.21 -19.70 -0.77
CA LEU A 40 -24.34 -18.35 -1.36
C LEU A 40 -23.32 -18.07 -2.48
N LEU A 41 -22.39 -18.97 -2.73
CA LEU A 41 -21.25 -18.81 -3.64
C LEU A 41 -21.43 -19.51 -4.99
N ALA A 42 -22.66 -19.88 -5.36
CA ALA A 42 -22.93 -20.52 -6.66
C ALA A 42 -23.00 -19.53 -7.85
N GLN A 43 -22.51 -18.29 -7.71
CA GLN A 43 -22.42 -17.35 -8.82
C GLN A 43 -20.96 -16.89 -9.00
N GLY A 44 -20.22 -17.65 -9.82
CA GLY A 44 -19.08 -17.10 -10.54
C GLY A 44 -17.77 -16.92 -9.76
N LEU A 45 -17.49 -17.73 -8.74
CA LEU A 45 -16.11 -17.77 -8.20
C LEU A 45 -15.16 -18.28 -9.27
N PRO A 46 -13.97 -17.63 -9.41
CA PRO A 46 -12.96 -18.11 -10.33
C PRO A 46 -12.50 -19.52 -9.93
N ASP A 47 -12.17 -20.35 -10.93
CA ASP A 47 -11.46 -21.61 -10.67
C ASP A 47 -10.07 -21.26 -10.11
N LEU A 48 -9.88 -21.53 -8.84
CA LEU A 48 -8.65 -21.24 -8.11
C LEU A 48 -7.65 -22.40 -8.14
N ASP A 49 -7.97 -23.50 -8.83
CA ASP A 49 -7.07 -24.62 -9.06
C ASP A 49 -5.87 -24.17 -9.88
N GLY A 50 -4.68 -24.37 -9.33
CA GLY A 50 -3.41 -23.95 -9.94
C GLY A 50 -2.84 -22.65 -9.42
N TYR A 51 -3.51 -21.94 -8.51
CA TYR A 51 -2.90 -20.90 -7.69
C TYR A 51 -2.32 -21.49 -6.41
N SER A 52 -1.34 -20.82 -5.80
CA SER A 52 -0.95 -21.14 -4.44
C SER A 52 -2.15 -20.86 -3.51
N LEU A 53 -2.29 -21.63 -2.43
CA LEU A 53 -3.37 -21.45 -1.45
C LEU A 53 -3.48 -19.98 -0.96
N GLU A 54 -2.34 -19.34 -0.79
CA GLU A 54 -2.24 -17.94 -0.36
C GLU A 54 -2.84 -16.98 -1.39
N VAL A 55 -2.56 -17.17 -2.67
CA VAL A 55 -3.13 -16.38 -3.76
C VAL A 55 -4.62 -16.69 -3.93
N ALA A 56 -5.04 -17.94 -3.79
CA ALA A 56 -6.44 -18.33 -3.87
C ALA A 56 -7.27 -17.66 -2.77
N LEU A 57 -6.79 -17.64 -1.53
CA LEU A 57 -7.45 -16.95 -0.41
C LEU A 57 -7.54 -15.43 -0.62
N LEU A 58 -6.48 -14.81 -1.16
CA LEU A 58 -6.50 -13.38 -1.50
C LEU A 58 -7.50 -13.05 -2.61
N LEU A 59 -7.64 -13.93 -3.60
CA LEU A 59 -8.62 -13.77 -4.67
C LEU A 59 -10.06 -13.89 -4.15
N GLU A 60 -10.32 -14.82 -3.25
CA GLU A 60 -11.65 -14.97 -2.59
C GLU A 60 -11.99 -13.71 -1.76
N GLU A 61 -11.06 -13.25 -0.92
CA GLU A 61 -11.24 -12.05 -0.10
C GLU A 61 -11.47 -10.81 -0.98
N TYR A 62 -10.69 -10.65 -2.05
CA TYR A 62 -10.79 -9.53 -2.98
C TYR A 62 -12.14 -9.49 -3.70
N HIS A 63 -12.65 -10.63 -4.16
CA HIS A 63 -13.97 -10.70 -4.80
C HIS A 63 -15.13 -10.38 -3.83
N ALA A 64 -14.95 -10.66 -2.54
CA ALA A 64 -15.95 -10.35 -1.52
C ALA A 64 -16.00 -8.84 -1.16
N GLU A 65 -14.89 -8.11 -1.31
CA GLU A 65 -14.74 -6.72 -0.87
C GLU A 65 -14.73 -5.70 -2.03
N SER A 66 -14.71 -6.13 -3.30
CA SER A 66 -14.33 -5.28 -4.44
C SER A 66 -15.28 -4.12 -4.77
N ASP A 67 -16.48 -4.07 -4.22
CA ASP A 67 -17.47 -3.06 -4.62
C ASP A 67 -17.23 -1.66 -4.05
N ASP A 68 -16.31 -1.44 -3.08
CA ASP A 68 -16.09 -0.12 -2.43
C ASP A 68 -14.61 0.31 -2.26
N LEU A 69 -13.63 -0.46 -2.74
CA LEU A 69 -12.20 -0.23 -2.45
C LEU A 69 -11.47 0.77 -3.39
N GLY A 70 -12.09 1.14 -4.50
CA GLY A 70 -11.37 1.68 -5.67
C GLY A 70 -10.69 3.05 -5.55
N SER A 71 -10.95 3.88 -4.54
CA SER A 71 -10.52 5.28 -4.65
C SER A 71 -9.75 5.86 -3.45
N MET A 72 -9.42 5.09 -2.43
CA MET A 72 -9.12 5.71 -1.13
C MET A 72 -7.92 5.17 -0.35
N LEU A 73 -7.27 4.09 -0.78
CA LEU A 73 -6.06 3.57 -0.14
C LEU A 73 -4.82 3.87 -1.00
N PRO A 74 -3.72 4.38 -0.42
CA PRO A 74 -2.51 4.69 -1.17
C PRO A 74 -1.90 3.49 -1.92
N SER A 75 -2.14 2.28 -1.44
CA SER A 75 -1.70 1.03 -2.09
C SER A 75 -2.56 0.62 -3.29
N ILE A 76 -3.71 1.28 -3.52
CA ILE A 76 -4.64 0.96 -4.60
C ILE A 76 -4.60 2.05 -5.65
N PHE A 77 -4.50 1.65 -6.90
CA PHE A 77 -4.62 2.52 -8.06
C PHE A 77 -5.84 2.11 -8.89
N ALA A 78 -6.77 3.04 -9.11
CA ALA A 78 -7.94 2.86 -9.97
C ALA A 78 -7.77 3.67 -11.25
N TYR A 79 -8.03 3.05 -12.39
CA TYR A 79 -7.97 3.66 -13.71
C TYR A 79 -9.19 3.27 -14.55
N GLN A 80 -9.69 4.21 -15.33
CA GLN A 80 -10.78 3.99 -16.27
C GLN A 80 -10.30 4.36 -17.67
N ASP A 81 -10.24 3.39 -18.57
CA ASP A 81 -9.88 3.61 -19.98
C ASP A 81 -11.09 4.19 -20.73
N ASN A 82 -11.00 5.41 -21.26
CA ASN A 82 -11.90 6.07 -22.21
C ASN A 82 -13.30 5.41 -22.40
N ALA A 83 -13.96 5.02 -21.31
CA ALA A 83 -15.29 4.44 -21.21
C ALA A 83 -15.43 2.93 -21.51
N SER A 84 -14.36 2.14 -21.69
CA SER A 84 -14.52 0.73 -22.04
C SER A 84 -14.08 -0.28 -20.98
N ALA A 85 -13.14 0.06 -20.10
CA ALA A 85 -12.69 -0.82 -19.02
C ALA A 85 -12.31 -0.04 -17.76
N GLU A 86 -12.64 -0.60 -16.61
CA GLU A 86 -12.17 -0.15 -15.29
C GLU A 86 -11.07 -1.10 -14.82
N MET A 87 -9.94 -0.54 -14.36
CA MET A 87 -8.83 -1.29 -13.83
C MET A 87 -8.51 -0.82 -12.43
N LEU A 88 -8.23 -1.77 -11.54
CA LEU A 88 -7.82 -1.53 -10.17
C LEU A 88 -6.59 -2.38 -9.88
N ILE A 89 -5.51 -1.74 -9.45
CA ILE A 89 -4.27 -2.41 -9.06
C ILE A 89 -4.12 -2.26 -7.54
N ASP A 90 -4.15 -3.37 -6.83
CA ASP A 90 -3.86 -3.44 -5.40
C ASP A 90 -2.41 -3.87 -5.19
N PHE A 91 -1.53 -2.89 -4.94
CA PHE A 91 -0.11 -3.12 -4.72
C PHE A 91 0.18 -3.76 -3.35
N GLU A 92 -0.74 -3.63 -2.38
CA GLU A 92 -0.58 -4.27 -1.07
C GLU A 92 -0.83 -5.77 -1.18
N ARG A 93 -1.93 -6.16 -1.82
CA ARG A 93 -2.34 -7.56 -2.00
C ARG A 93 -1.69 -8.23 -3.21
N GLY A 94 -1.17 -7.46 -4.16
CA GLY A 94 -0.59 -7.97 -5.39
C GLY A 94 -1.62 -8.49 -6.39
N LEU A 95 -2.72 -7.75 -6.57
CA LEU A 95 -3.82 -8.12 -7.45
C LEU A 95 -4.14 -7.01 -8.45
N ILE A 96 -4.51 -7.39 -9.67
CA ILE A 96 -5.01 -6.49 -10.70
C ILE A 96 -6.42 -6.95 -11.06
N SER A 97 -7.43 -6.12 -10.79
CA SER A 97 -8.81 -6.38 -11.17
C SER A 97 -9.19 -5.54 -12.38
N ILE A 98 -9.81 -6.15 -13.37
CA ILE A 98 -10.26 -5.50 -14.60
C ILE A 98 -11.72 -5.82 -14.80
N SER A 99 -12.52 -4.78 -15.09
CA SER A 99 -13.95 -4.89 -15.38
C SER A 99 -14.24 -4.19 -16.71
N ALA A 100 -14.98 -4.84 -17.60
CA ALA A 100 -15.32 -4.29 -18.93
C ALA A 100 -16.73 -4.67 -19.38
N GLY A 101 -17.27 -3.95 -20.36
CA GLY A 101 -18.60 -4.20 -20.90
C GLY A 101 -18.72 -5.55 -21.60
N ASN A 102 -17.64 -6.03 -22.20
CA ASN A 102 -17.61 -7.32 -22.90
C ASN A 102 -16.23 -7.98 -22.81
N VAL A 103 -16.19 -9.28 -23.19
CA VAL A 103 -15.00 -10.14 -23.13
C VAL A 103 -13.85 -9.62 -24.00
N GLY A 104 -14.16 -9.02 -25.16
CA GLY A 104 -13.14 -8.51 -26.08
C GLY A 104 -12.41 -7.29 -25.52
N GLU A 105 -13.15 -6.37 -24.91
CA GLU A 105 -12.60 -5.20 -24.20
C GLU A 105 -11.80 -5.63 -22.98
N LEU A 106 -12.32 -6.58 -22.20
CA LEU A 106 -11.63 -7.15 -21.04
C LEU A 106 -10.26 -7.71 -21.43
N LYS A 107 -10.21 -8.55 -22.48
CA LYS A 107 -8.95 -9.13 -22.97
C LYS A 107 -7.96 -8.06 -23.44
N ARG A 108 -8.45 -7.05 -24.19
CA ARG A 108 -7.61 -5.95 -24.66
C ARG A 108 -7.00 -5.19 -23.49
N ALA A 109 -7.81 -4.76 -22.53
CA ALA A 109 -7.36 -4.03 -21.34
C ALA A 109 -6.37 -4.86 -20.50
N ALA A 110 -6.62 -6.16 -20.33
CA ALA A 110 -5.71 -7.06 -19.60
C ALA A 110 -4.34 -7.21 -20.29
N VAL A 111 -4.31 -7.33 -21.61
CA VAL A 111 -3.06 -7.39 -22.36
C VAL A 111 -2.31 -6.06 -22.30
N GLU A 112 -3.03 -4.95 -22.41
CA GLU A 112 -2.47 -3.59 -22.39
C GLU A 112 -1.79 -3.31 -21.05
N ILE A 113 -2.46 -3.54 -19.92
CA ILE A 113 -1.89 -3.29 -18.58
C ILE A 113 -0.61 -4.13 -18.34
N LEU A 114 -0.58 -5.37 -18.80
CA LEU A 114 0.58 -6.26 -18.66
C LEU A 114 1.78 -5.82 -19.50
N LEU A 115 1.55 -5.05 -20.55
CA LEU A 115 2.60 -4.58 -21.49
C LEU A 115 2.94 -3.10 -21.32
N THR A 116 2.19 -2.38 -20.46
CA THR A 116 2.44 -0.97 -20.21
C THR A 116 3.88 -0.76 -19.75
N GLN A 117 4.66 0.04 -20.48
CA GLN A 117 6.07 0.32 -20.20
C GLN A 117 6.27 1.43 -19.17
N VAL A 118 5.28 2.24 -18.97
CA VAL A 118 5.22 3.33 -18.00
C VAL A 118 4.35 2.90 -16.82
N ASP A 119 4.40 3.67 -15.76
CA ASP A 119 3.52 3.48 -14.62
C ASP A 119 2.07 3.41 -15.10
N PRO A 120 1.24 2.44 -14.68
CA PRO A 120 -0.14 2.27 -15.12
C PRO A 120 -1.02 3.53 -15.01
N ALA A 121 -0.67 4.46 -14.14
CA ALA A 121 -1.36 5.74 -14.04
C ALA A 121 -1.14 6.67 -15.24
N VAL A 122 -0.19 6.36 -16.05
CA VAL A 122 0.19 7.15 -17.22
C VAL A 122 -0.44 6.61 -18.50
N ILE A 123 -1.41 5.70 -18.39
CA ILE A 123 -2.17 5.17 -19.54
C ILE A 123 -3.01 6.27 -20.21
N ASP A 124 -3.36 7.35 -19.51
CA ASP A 124 -3.75 8.59 -20.17
C ASP A 124 -2.51 9.38 -20.64
N ALA A 125 -2.20 9.25 -21.93
CA ALA A 125 -1.04 9.89 -22.56
C ALA A 125 -0.97 11.42 -22.35
N ARG A 126 -2.10 12.09 -22.11
CA ARG A 126 -2.16 13.53 -21.79
C ARG A 126 -1.68 13.81 -20.37
N THR A 127 -2.16 13.05 -19.42
CA THR A 127 -1.73 13.16 -18.01
C THR A 127 -0.26 12.78 -17.87
N ALA A 128 0.23 11.81 -18.65
CA ALA A 128 1.62 11.43 -18.72
C ALA A 128 2.54 12.54 -19.21
N GLN A 129 2.13 13.20 -20.27
CA GLN A 129 2.88 14.29 -20.91
C GLN A 129 2.89 15.53 -20.02
N ASP A 130 1.76 15.84 -19.38
CA ASP A 130 1.62 16.97 -18.45
C ASP A 130 2.38 16.74 -17.12
N LEU A 131 2.56 15.49 -16.71
CA LEU A 131 3.26 15.12 -15.47
C LEU A 131 4.75 14.78 -15.69
N GLY A 132 5.27 14.77 -16.92
CA GLY A 132 6.66 14.42 -17.19
C GLY A 132 7.04 12.98 -16.82
N LEU A 133 6.05 12.09 -16.61
CA LEU A 133 6.21 10.72 -16.12
C LEU A 133 6.61 9.72 -17.23
N VAL A 134 6.84 10.19 -18.44
CA VAL A 134 7.24 9.36 -19.57
C VAL A 134 8.70 8.95 -19.42
N ASN A 135 8.94 7.82 -18.75
CA ASN A 135 10.27 7.24 -18.70
C ASN A 135 10.51 6.35 -19.93
N ALA A 136 10.87 6.98 -21.05
CA ALA A 136 11.22 6.31 -22.30
C ALA A 136 12.47 5.41 -22.21
N LYS A 137 13.13 5.28 -21.06
CA LYS A 137 14.41 4.59 -20.91
C LYS A 137 14.28 3.11 -20.55
N THR A 138 13.16 2.65 -20.05
CA THR A 138 12.97 1.23 -19.71
C THR A 138 12.15 0.54 -20.81
N GLN A 139 12.75 -0.37 -21.56
CA GLN A 139 12.05 -1.21 -22.54
C GLN A 139 11.24 -2.35 -21.88
N LYS A 140 11.11 -2.37 -20.55
CA LYS A 140 10.39 -3.42 -19.82
C LYS A 140 9.04 -2.89 -19.34
N PRO A 141 7.97 -3.72 -19.37
CA PRO A 141 6.69 -3.37 -18.79
C PRO A 141 6.81 -2.97 -17.30
N PHE A 142 5.95 -2.08 -16.85
CA PHE A 142 5.94 -1.62 -15.46
C PHE A 142 5.78 -2.77 -14.47
N LEU A 143 4.89 -3.72 -14.76
CA LEU A 143 4.64 -4.91 -13.92
C LEU A 143 5.58 -6.08 -14.24
N HIS A 144 6.64 -5.85 -15.03
CA HIS A 144 7.61 -6.88 -15.37
C HIS A 144 8.17 -7.59 -14.14
N ALA A 145 8.17 -8.90 -14.17
CA ALA A 145 8.55 -9.81 -13.09
C ALA A 145 7.67 -9.72 -11.79
N GLN A 146 6.74 -8.77 -11.69
CA GLN A 146 5.71 -8.80 -10.66
C GLN A 146 4.54 -9.71 -11.06
N VAL A 147 4.27 -9.81 -12.38
CA VAL A 147 3.36 -10.79 -12.96
C VAL A 147 4.16 -11.75 -13.82
N VAL A 148 3.92 -13.04 -13.63
CA VAL A 148 4.48 -14.12 -14.44
C VAL A 148 3.36 -14.95 -15.06
N ASP A 149 3.64 -15.59 -16.20
CA ASP A 149 2.69 -16.49 -16.81
C ASP A 149 2.65 -17.87 -16.13
N GLN A 150 1.86 -18.80 -16.67
CA GLN A 150 1.73 -20.16 -16.17
C GLN A 150 3.04 -20.98 -16.21
N ASP A 151 4.04 -20.54 -16.96
CA ASP A 151 5.34 -21.17 -17.06
C ASP A 151 6.35 -20.51 -16.07
N GLY A 152 5.90 -19.59 -15.20
CA GLY A 152 6.72 -18.82 -14.27
C GLY A 152 7.60 -17.77 -14.93
N SER A 153 7.31 -17.41 -16.18
CA SER A 153 8.13 -16.47 -16.96
C SER A 153 7.54 -15.05 -16.93
N PRO A 154 8.37 -14.00 -16.76
CA PRO A 154 7.92 -12.63 -16.82
C PRO A 154 7.25 -12.27 -18.15
N ILE A 155 6.15 -11.51 -18.07
CA ILE A 155 5.41 -11.07 -19.26
C ILE A 155 6.11 -9.85 -19.86
N ALA A 156 6.59 -9.99 -21.10
CA ALA A 156 7.30 -8.94 -21.82
C ALA A 156 6.92 -8.85 -23.31
N SER A 157 5.97 -9.66 -23.79
CA SER A 157 5.53 -9.65 -25.17
C SER A 157 4.03 -9.84 -25.29
N ALA A 158 3.43 -9.29 -26.36
CA ALA A 158 2.00 -9.38 -26.62
C ALA A 158 1.51 -10.83 -26.77
N TRP A 159 2.33 -11.70 -27.37
CA TRP A 159 2.01 -13.12 -27.48
C TRP A 159 1.88 -13.78 -26.09
N ARG A 160 2.86 -13.53 -25.19
CA ARG A 160 2.86 -14.11 -23.84
C ARG A 160 1.71 -13.55 -23.00
N ALA A 161 1.49 -12.24 -23.06
CA ALA A 161 0.38 -11.59 -22.38
C ALA A 161 -0.96 -12.16 -22.84
N GLY A 162 -1.18 -12.25 -24.16
CA GLY A 162 -2.42 -12.78 -24.73
C GLY A 162 -2.69 -14.23 -24.30
N ARG A 163 -1.68 -15.11 -24.38
CA ARG A 163 -1.79 -16.52 -23.95
C ARG A 163 -2.12 -16.65 -22.46
N TYR A 164 -1.49 -15.84 -21.62
CA TYR A 164 -1.73 -15.84 -20.19
C TYR A 164 -3.15 -15.35 -19.86
N VAL A 165 -3.57 -14.24 -20.48
CA VAL A 165 -4.93 -13.71 -20.31
C VAL A 165 -5.98 -14.71 -20.76
N ASP A 166 -5.80 -15.38 -21.91
CA ASP A 166 -6.73 -16.43 -22.38
C ASP A 166 -6.87 -17.57 -21.36
N GLN A 167 -5.77 -17.99 -20.76
CA GLN A 167 -5.78 -19.01 -19.75
C GLN A 167 -6.48 -18.56 -18.46
N LEU A 168 -6.24 -17.32 -18.00
CA LEU A 168 -6.93 -16.77 -16.83
C LEU A 168 -8.43 -16.67 -17.08
N MET A 169 -8.86 -16.19 -18.26
CA MET A 169 -10.27 -16.09 -18.63
C MET A 169 -10.95 -17.43 -18.69
N ALA A 170 -10.26 -18.48 -19.17
CA ALA A 170 -10.80 -19.84 -19.18
C ALA A 170 -11.01 -20.40 -17.76
N ARG A 171 -10.15 -20.02 -16.80
CA ARG A 171 -10.24 -20.47 -15.40
C ARG A 171 -11.26 -19.69 -14.58
N GLN A 172 -11.43 -18.41 -14.82
CA GLN A 172 -12.23 -17.52 -13.97
C GLN A 172 -13.69 -17.36 -14.42
N ALA A 173 -14.21 -18.15 -15.33
CA ALA A 173 -15.60 -18.13 -15.77
C ALA A 173 -16.17 -16.70 -15.89
N VAL A 174 -15.74 -15.97 -16.92
CA VAL A 174 -16.04 -14.54 -17.11
C VAL A 174 -17.53 -14.27 -17.09
N SER A 175 -18.00 -13.48 -16.14
CA SER A 175 -19.41 -13.11 -15.92
C SER A 175 -19.83 -11.89 -16.78
N SER A 176 -21.09 -11.45 -16.66
CA SER A 176 -21.54 -10.16 -17.20
C SER A 176 -21.92 -9.22 -16.03
N PRO A 177 -21.27 -8.03 -15.84
CA PRO A 177 -20.16 -7.50 -16.66
C PRO A 177 -18.90 -8.37 -16.60
N ALA A 178 -18.10 -8.33 -17.67
CA ALA A 178 -16.91 -9.16 -17.78
C ALA A 178 -15.85 -8.69 -16.77
N ARG A 179 -15.38 -9.61 -15.90
CA ARG A 179 -14.35 -9.33 -14.89
C ARG A 179 -13.22 -10.33 -14.98
N LEU A 180 -12.01 -9.87 -14.70
CA LEU A 180 -10.80 -10.68 -14.65
C LEU A 180 -9.91 -10.20 -13.51
N VAL A 181 -9.35 -11.12 -12.72
CA VAL A 181 -8.34 -10.81 -11.72
C VAL A 181 -7.01 -11.47 -12.12
N ILE A 182 -5.95 -10.67 -12.15
CA ILE A 182 -4.60 -11.09 -12.48
C ILE A 182 -3.75 -11.03 -11.19
N PRO A 183 -3.28 -12.16 -10.65
CA PRO A 183 -2.44 -12.17 -9.46
C PRO A 183 -1.00 -11.79 -9.82
N MET A 184 -0.35 -11.06 -8.94
CA MET A 184 1.10 -10.89 -8.92
C MET A 184 1.74 -12.07 -8.16
N ILE A 185 3.04 -12.24 -8.32
CA ILE A 185 3.79 -13.21 -7.50
C ILE A 185 3.81 -12.79 -6.03
N VAL A 186 3.97 -13.75 -5.12
CA VAL A 186 4.04 -13.50 -3.66
C VAL A 186 5.15 -12.46 -3.34
N GLN A 187 6.27 -12.50 -4.06
CA GLN A 187 7.40 -11.58 -3.87
C GLN A 187 7.25 -10.25 -4.65
N HIS A 188 6.06 -9.89 -5.15
CA HIS A 188 5.85 -8.68 -5.96
C HIS A 188 6.39 -7.39 -5.30
N LYS A 189 6.25 -7.25 -3.97
CA LYS A 189 6.82 -6.10 -3.23
C LYS A 189 8.34 -6.08 -3.25
N ALA A 190 9.01 -7.23 -3.17
CA ALA A 190 10.47 -7.29 -3.27
C ALA A 190 10.94 -6.92 -4.68
N VAL A 191 10.21 -7.36 -5.72
CA VAL A 191 10.48 -6.94 -7.11
C VAL A 191 10.24 -5.43 -7.27
N ALA A 192 9.16 -4.90 -6.73
CA ALA A 192 8.85 -3.47 -6.77
C ALA A 192 9.90 -2.63 -6.02
N SER A 193 10.34 -3.07 -4.84
CA SER A 193 11.31 -2.34 -4.01
C SER A 193 12.65 -2.12 -4.74
N ASN A 194 13.09 -3.09 -5.56
CA ASN A 194 14.31 -2.97 -6.34
C ASN A 194 14.29 -1.79 -7.34
N LYS A 195 13.11 -1.37 -7.81
CA LYS A 195 12.98 -0.21 -8.72
C LYS A 195 13.38 1.11 -8.03
N TYR A 196 13.13 1.22 -6.74
CA TYR A 196 13.28 2.45 -5.98
C TYR A 196 14.50 2.47 -5.06
N LEU A 197 15.18 1.31 -4.90
CA LEU A 197 16.36 1.18 -4.05
C LEU A 197 17.48 2.15 -4.44
N GLY A 198 17.66 2.41 -5.73
CA GLY A 198 18.66 3.39 -6.22
C GLY A 198 18.38 4.80 -5.72
N PHE A 199 17.13 5.25 -5.76
CA PHE A 199 16.72 6.56 -5.25
C PHE A 199 16.88 6.65 -3.74
N ALA A 200 16.49 5.59 -3.00
CA ALA A 200 16.69 5.52 -1.56
C ALA A 200 18.17 5.60 -1.16
N LYS A 201 19.06 4.92 -1.88
CA LYS A 201 20.52 5.00 -1.63
C LYS A 201 21.07 6.41 -1.88
N THR A 202 20.64 7.06 -2.96
CA THR A 202 21.08 8.43 -3.29
C THR A 202 20.60 9.41 -2.22
N ALA A 203 19.33 9.35 -1.85
CA ALA A 203 18.76 10.23 -0.83
C ALA A 203 19.36 9.94 0.57
N SER A 204 19.60 8.67 0.91
CA SER A 204 20.29 8.26 2.14
C SER A 204 21.66 8.88 2.27
N ALA A 205 22.48 8.82 1.21
CA ALA A 205 23.82 9.41 1.19
C ALA A 205 23.80 10.94 1.36
N LYS A 206 22.77 11.60 0.82
CA LYS A 206 22.63 13.05 0.89
C LYS A 206 22.12 13.54 2.25
N HIS A 207 21.15 12.84 2.82
CA HIS A 207 20.44 13.29 4.03
C HIS A 207 20.80 12.50 5.29
N MET A 208 21.73 11.55 5.20
CA MET A 208 22.20 10.72 6.31
C MET A 208 21.09 9.94 7.02
N ILE A 209 20.05 9.55 6.29
CA ILE A 209 18.95 8.71 6.76
C ILE A 209 19.18 7.25 6.29
N PRO A 210 19.04 6.23 7.17
CA PRO A 210 19.28 4.84 6.79
C PRO A 210 18.39 4.39 5.63
N VAL A 211 18.96 3.68 4.65
CA VAL A 211 18.22 3.11 3.51
C VAL A 211 17.07 2.21 4.00
N ALA A 212 17.31 1.43 5.06
CA ALA A 212 16.30 0.56 5.65
C ALA A 212 15.06 1.35 6.11
N LEU A 213 15.24 2.50 6.74
CA LEU A 213 14.14 3.37 7.16
C LEU A 213 13.38 3.95 5.97
N ILE A 214 14.09 4.45 4.95
CA ILE A 214 13.46 4.99 3.73
C ILE A 214 12.60 3.93 3.06
N MET A 215 13.13 2.73 2.84
CA MET A 215 12.42 1.63 2.17
C MET A 215 11.23 1.12 2.99
N ALA A 216 11.37 1.03 4.31
CA ALA A 216 10.29 0.64 5.21
C ALA A 216 9.13 1.66 5.20
N ILE A 217 9.44 2.95 5.13
CA ILE A 217 8.44 4.02 4.99
C ILE A 217 7.74 3.90 3.63
N ILE A 218 8.47 3.76 2.53
CA ILE A 218 7.87 3.60 1.19
C ILE A 218 6.90 2.40 1.15
N GLU A 219 7.32 1.24 1.67
CA GLU A 219 6.44 0.08 1.72
C GLU A 219 5.20 0.31 2.60
N THR A 220 5.36 1.02 3.71
CA THR A 220 4.25 1.31 4.64
C THR A 220 3.26 2.30 4.06
N GLU A 221 3.74 3.36 3.40
CA GLU A 221 2.93 4.47 2.90
C GLU A 221 2.17 4.14 1.62
N SER A 222 2.79 3.38 0.70
CA SER A 222 2.23 3.21 -0.64
C SER A 222 2.30 1.78 -1.19
N SER A 223 2.95 0.84 -0.48
CA SER A 223 3.28 -0.49 -1.03
C SER A 223 4.00 -0.40 -2.38
N PHE A 224 4.87 0.60 -2.52
CA PHE A 224 5.62 0.92 -3.75
C PHE A 224 4.75 1.43 -4.92
N ASN A 225 3.56 1.96 -4.66
CA ASN A 225 2.76 2.67 -5.64
C ASN A 225 3.27 4.12 -5.78
N PRO A 226 3.94 4.52 -6.88
CA PRO A 226 4.46 5.87 -7.04
C PRO A 226 3.38 6.93 -7.23
N LEU A 227 2.16 6.50 -7.55
CA LEU A 227 1.01 7.39 -7.79
C LEU A 227 0.00 7.36 -6.66
N ALA A 228 0.40 6.82 -5.54
CA ALA A 228 -0.42 6.81 -4.34
C ALA A 228 -0.91 8.23 -4.00
N ARG A 229 -2.21 8.34 -3.74
CA ARG A 229 -2.84 9.55 -3.24
C ARG A 229 -3.78 9.21 -2.11
N SER A 230 -3.60 9.85 -0.97
CA SER A 230 -4.50 9.69 0.17
C SER A 230 -5.66 10.69 0.14
N ARG A 231 -6.70 10.43 0.94
CA ARG A 231 -7.81 11.39 1.16
C ARG A 231 -7.34 12.75 1.67
N SER A 232 -6.22 12.80 2.39
CA SER A 232 -5.62 14.03 2.91
C SER A 232 -4.65 14.69 1.94
N ASN A 233 -4.65 14.26 0.67
CA ASN A 233 -3.79 14.77 -0.41
C ASN A 233 -2.29 14.56 -0.17
N ALA A 234 -1.91 13.49 0.50
CA ALA A 234 -0.54 13.01 0.52
C ALA A 234 -0.24 12.22 -0.77
N LEU A 235 0.95 12.38 -1.36
CA LEU A 235 1.26 11.99 -2.73
C LEU A 235 2.51 11.10 -2.82
N GLY A 236 2.46 10.13 -3.71
CA GLY A 236 3.59 9.32 -4.16
C GLY A 236 4.10 8.30 -3.15
N LEU A 237 5.30 7.78 -3.40
CA LEU A 237 5.92 6.66 -2.69
C LEU A 237 5.96 6.84 -1.16
N MET A 238 6.33 8.04 -0.69
CA MET A 238 6.45 8.36 0.73
C MET A 238 5.27 9.20 1.25
N GLN A 239 4.16 9.32 0.50
CA GLN A 239 2.96 10.04 0.89
C GLN A 239 3.24 11.46 1.40
N ILE A 240 3.91 12.26 0.58
CA ILE A 240 4.30 13.62 0.92
C ILE A 240 3.16 14.60 0.72
N LYS A 241 2.86 15.40 1.74
CA LYS A 241 1.96 16.55 1.65
C LYS A 241 2.73 17.76 1.16
N ALA A 242 2.30 18.32 0.02
CA ALA A 242 2.99 19.43 -0.65
C ALA A 242 3.09 20.68 0.23
N ASP A 243 2.02 20.99 0.97
CA ASP A 243 1.86 22.20 1.80
C ASP A 243 2.51 22.12 3.20
N THR A 244 3.01 20.96 3.59
CA THR A 244 3.70 20.73 4.86
C THR A 244 5.11 20.20 4.62
N ALA A 245 5.31 18.88 4.58
CA ALA A 245 6.62 18.26 4.39
C ALA A 245 7.31 18.72 3.10
N GLY A 246 6.56 18.89 2.00
CA GLY A 246 7.09 19.41 0.74
C GLY A 246 7.62 20.85 0.90
N ARG A 247 6.79 21.73 1.44
CA ARG A 247 7.20 23.14 1.70
C ARG A 247 8.35 23.23 2.67
N ASP A 248 8.36 22.44 3.74
CA ASP A 248 9.44 22.42 4.72
C ASP A 248 10.77 22.00 4.08
N TYR A 249 10.74 20.98 3.21
CA TYR A 249 11.92 20.55 2.44
C TYR A 249 12.51 21.71 1.64
N PHE A 250 11.71 22.41 0.83
CA PHE A 250 12.21 23.51 0.01
C PHE A 250 12.70 24.68 0.86
N SER A 251 12.00 25.02 1.93
CA SER A 251 12.36 26.15 2.78
C SER A 251 13.61 25.88 3.63
N VAL A 252 13.79 24.66 4.15
CA VAL A 252 14.89 24.34 5.08
C VAL A 252 16.11 23.79 4.35
N ILE A 253 15.92 22.88 3.39
CA ILE A 253 17.04 22.22 2.69
C ILE A 253 17.49 23.07 1.50
N ASN A 254 16.55 23.60 0.69
CA ASN A 254 16.88 24.36 -0.51
C ASN A 254 16.99 25.87 -0.26
N GLY A 255 16.55 26.36 0.89
CA GLY A 255 16.72 27.77 1.30
C GLY A 255 15.74 28.75 0.67
N TYR A 256 14.66 28.31 0.01
CA TYR A 256 13.64 29.19 -0.57
C TYR A 256 12.22 28.65 -0.36
N SER A 257 11.26 29.56 -0.26
CA SER A 257 9.85 29.21 -0.08
C SER A 257 9.27 28.70 -1.37
N HIS A 258 8.86 27.41 -1.36
CA HIS A 258 8.20 26.77 -2.52
C HIS A 258 7.30 25.63 -2.04
N THR A 259 6.14 25.47 -2.70
CA THR A 259 5.27 24.34 -2.51
C THR A 259 5.32 23.50 -3.80
N PRO A 260 5.82 22.25 -3.74
CA PRO A 260 5.96 21.41 -4.93
C PRO A 260 4.58 21.08 -5.52
N THR A 261 4.53 20.95 -6.84
CA THR A 261 3.32 20.50 -7.54
C THR A 261 3.08 19.01 -7.34
N SER A 262 1.86 18.57 -7.61
CA SER A 262 1.55 17.13 -7.61
C SER A 262 2.40 16.36 -8.64
N ALA A 263 2.62 16.94 -9.83
CA ALA A 263 3.50 16.38 -10.85
C ALA A 263 4.92 16.14 -10.33
N TYR A 264 5.49 17.09 -9.60
CA TYR A 264 6.80 16.97 -9.00
C TYR A 264 6.84 15.83 -7.97
N LEU A 265 5.80 15.69 -7.16
CA LEU A 265 5.72 14.66 -6.10
C LEU A 265 5.32 13.26 -6.60
N TYR A 266 4.77 13.13 -7.80
CA TYR A 266 4.54 11.83 -8.43
C TYR A 266 5.80 11.27 -9.10
N ASP A 267 6.82 12.10 -9.37
CA ASP A 267 8.11 11.58 -9.80
C ASP A 267 8.77 10.82 -8.63
N PRO A 268 9.10 9.52 -8.82
CA PRO A 268 9.64 8.69 -7.75
C PRO A 268 10.95 9.21 -7.14
N ALA A 269 11.86 9.76 -7.95
CA ALA A 269 13.13 10.27 -7.46
C ALA A 269 12.93 11.53 -6.59
N ASN A 270 12.09 12.44 -7.08
CA ASN A 270 11.74 13.66 -6.34
C ASN A 270 10.98 13.36 -5.05
N ASN A 271 10.05 12.41 -5.09
CA ASN A 271 9.27 12.02 -3.92
C ASN A 271 10.15 11.44 -2.80
N VAL A 272 11.05 10.52 -3.16
CA VAL A 272 12.00 9.92 -2.21
C VAL A 272 12.99 10.95 -1.69
N GLU A 273 13.46 11.86 -2.54
CA GLU A 273 14.35 12.95 -2.16
C GLU A 273 13.68 13.88 -1.13
N VAL A 274 12.48 14.37 -1.42
CA VAL A 274 11.72 15.27 -0.53
C VAL A 274 11.37 14.57 0.78
N GLY A 275 10.89 13.32 0.71
CA GLY A 275 10.52 12.54 1.90
C GLY A 275 11.72 12.30 2.81
N THR A 276 12.86 11.90 2.23
CA THR A 276 14.09 11.66 3.01
C THR A 276 14.65 12.96 3.59
N GLY A 277 14.64 14.05 2.83
CA GLY A 277 15.01 15.37 3.35
C GLY A 277 14.09 15.83 4.48
N TYR A 278 12.80 15.51 4.43
CA TYR A 278 11.90 15.81 5.54
C TYR A 278 12.22 14.95 6.78
N LEU A 279 12.64 13.69 6.63
CA LEU A 279 13.12 12.88 7.76
C LEU A 279 14.35 13.52 8.43
N SER A 280 15.29 14.08 7.65
CA SER A 280 16.43 14.81 8.23
C SER A 280 16.01 16.09 8.95
N ILE A 281 15.03 16.84 8.41
CA ILE A 281 14.46 18.00 9.11
C ILE A 281 13.84 17.60 10.44
N LEU A 282 13.12 16.48 10.49
CA LEU A 282 12.59 15.95 11.74
C LEU A 282 13.72 15.67 12.74
N ALA A 283 14.79 14.99 12.31
CA ALA A 283 15.94 14.66 13.16
C ALA A 283 16.65 15.90 13.70
N ASP A 284 17.06 16.78 12.78
CA ASP A 284 18.04 17.83 13.09
C ASP A 284 17.40 19.09 13.67
N ARG A 285 16.11 19.31 13.41
CA ARG A 285 15.41 20.52 13.81
C ARG A 285 14.32 20.27 14.84
N TYR A 286 13.35 19.41 14.53
CA TYR A 286 12.19 19.23 15.41
C TYR A 286 12.49 18.34 16.62
N LEU A 287 13.31 17.30 16.44
CA LEU A 287 13.65 16.30 17.46
C LEU A 287 15.06 16.47 18.01
N ALA A 288 15.77 17.53 17.61
CA ALA A 288 17.10 17.86 18.13
C ALA A 288 17.11 17.89 19.66
N GLY A 289 18.07 17.18 20.27
CA GLY A 289 18.18 17.00 21.71
C GLY A 289 17.78 15.61 22.20
N ILE A 290 17.26 14.73 21.34
CA ILE A 290 17.17 13.30 21.63
C ILE A 290 18.55 12.68 21.34
N TYR A 291 19.25 12.22 22.40
CA TYR A 291 20.65 11.82 22.27
C TYR A 291 20.87 10.38 21.79
N HIS A 292 19.94 9.47 22.14
CA HIS A 292 20.10 8.07 21.78
C HIS A 292 19.62 7.81 20.35
N PRO A 293 20.47 7.28 19.44
CA PRO A 293 20.15 7.15 18.02
C PRO A 293 18.86 6.37 17.74
N GLN A 294 18.66 5.25 18.44
CA GLN A 294 17.45 4.42 18.23
C GLN A 294 16.17 5.09 18.76
N LYS A 295 16.26 5.87 19.84
CA LYS A 295 15.12 6.68 20.30
C LYS A 295 14.81 7.81 19.32
N LEU A 296 15.84 8.45 18.75
CA LEU A 296 15.65 9.45 17.70
C LEU A 296 14.98 8.83 16.47
N GLU A 297 15.39 7.64 16.04
CA GLU A 297 14.78 6.93 14.92
C GLU A 297 13.29 6.64 15.19
N TYR A 298 12.95 6.12 16.36
CA TYR A 298 11.54 5.90 16.73
C TYR A 298 10.73 7.20 16.79
N ALA A 299 11.33 8.29 17.27
CA ALA A 299 10.68 9.59 17.28
C ALA A 299 10.47 10.15 15.87
N ILE A 300 11.42 9.95 14.94
CA ILE A 300 11.29 10.29 13.51
C ILE A 300 10.13 9.52 12.90
N ILE A 301 10.08 8.20 13.07
CA ILE A 301 8.99 7.35 12.54
C ILE A 301 7.63 7.83 13.04
N SER A 302 7.50 8.04 14.35
CA SER A 302 6.27 8.54 14.98
C SER A 302 5.86 9.92 14.45
N SER A 303 6.84 10.81 14.30
CA SER A 303 6.60 12.18 13.86
C SER A 303 6.29 12.30 12.37
N PHE A 304 6.84 11.43 11.54
CA PHE A 304 6.57 11.41 10.10
C PHE A 304 5.08 11.14 9.82
N ASN A 305 4.50 10.14 10.46
CA ASN A 305 3.07 9.84 10.33
C ASN A 305 2.18 10.75 11.18
N GLY A 306 2.51 10.88 12.47
CA GLY A 306 1.64 11.53 13.45
C GLY A 306 1.86 13.03 13.60
N GLY A 307 3.00 13.56 13.17
CA GLY A 307 3.48 14.92 13.45
C GLY A 307 4.13 15.06 14.81
N THR A 308 5.18 15.87 14.89
CA THR A 308 5.94 16.14 16.14
C THR A 308 5.05 16.69 17.27
N GLY A 309 4.06 17.53 16.93
CA GLY A 309 3.12 18.08 17.91
C GLY A 309 2.32 17.02 18.63
N ASN A 310 1.86 15.97 17.93
CA ASN A 310 1.14 14.85 18.55
C ASN A 310 2.06 13.95 19.36
N LEU A 311 3.31 13.74 18.92
CA LEU A 311 4.33 13.06 19.72
C LEU A 311 4.56 13.80 21.05
N PHE A 312 4.78 15.12 21.01
CA PHE A 312 5.02 15.92 22.23
C PHE A 312 3.80 15.92 23.16
N LYS A 313 2.58 16.08 22.63
CA LYS A 313 1.35 15.99 23.43
C LYS A 313 1.14 14.60 24.05
N SER A 314 1.55 13.54 23.37
CA SER A 314 1.50 12.18 23.92
C SER A 314 2.43 12.03 25.13
N LEU A 315 3.63 12.61 25.04
CA LEU A 315 4.62 12.56 26.11
C LEU A 315 4.27 13.51 27.27
N VAL A 316 3.89 14.74 26.96
CA VAL A 316 3.58 15.78 27.93
C VAL A 316 2.28 16.45 27.51
N PRO A 317 1.21 16.39 28.32
CA PRO A 317 -0.10 16.94 27.96
C PRO A 317 -0.07 18.42 27.53
N SER A 318 0.83 19.23 28.10
CA SER A 318 1.04 20.63 27.70
C SER A 318 1.66 20.77 26.31
N GLY A 319 2.23 19.70 25.72
CA GLY A 319 2.86 19.68 24.42
C GLY A 319 4.20 20.43 24.34
N GLY A 320 4.83 20.73 25.46
CA GLY A 320 6.12 21.42 25.48
C GLY A 320 7.25 20.60 24.90
N ARG A 321 7.94 21.16 23.87
CA ARG A 321 9.03 20.46 23.15
C ARG A 321 10.14 20.00 24.08
N GLN A 322 10.70 20.91 24.90
CA GLN A 322 11.83 20.57 25.76
C GLN A 322 11.46 19.50 26.80
N ALA A 323 10.34 19.66 27.49
CA ALA A 323 9.87 18.67 28.46
C ALA A 323 9.61 17.28 27.82
N ALA A 324 9.12 17.24 26.56
CA ALA A 324 8.94 15.99 25.84
C ALA A 324 10.28 15.34 25.50
N ILE A 325 11.26 16.10 25.04
CA ILE A 325 12.62 15.62 24.75
C ILE A 325 13.29 15.09 26.01
N ASP A 326 13.21 15.83 27.13
CA ASP A 326 13.77 15.42 28.42
C ASP A 326 13.14 14.10 28.89
N ARG A 327 11.81 13.95 28.72
CA ARG A 327 11.11 12.70 29.01
C ARG A 327 11.57 11.54 28.14
N VAL A 328 11.75 11.75 26.83
CA VAL A 328 12.32 10.72 25.94
C VAL A 328 13.71 10.33 26.38
N ASN A 329 14.56 11.30 26.73
CA ASN A 329 15.91 11.01 27.16
C ASN A 329 15.96 10.23 28.50
N ALA A 330 15.01 10.45 29.38
CA ALA A 330 14.90 9.74 30.66
C ALA A 330 14.40 8.29 30.53
N MET A 331 13.73 7.92 29.44
CA MET A 331 13.25 6.54 29.17
C MET A 331 14.40 5.66 28.65
N THR A 332 14.30 4.34 28.87
CA THR A 332 15.10 3.38 28.09
C THR A 332 14.59 3.31 26.64
N VAL A 333 15.31 2.62 25.76
CA VAL A 333 14.88 2.40 24.38
C VAL A 333 13.57 1.60 24.33
N GLU A 334 13.49 0.55 25.15
CA GLU A 334 12.35 -0.34 25.26
C GLU A 334 11.11 0.36 25.82
N GLU A 335 11.28 1.18 26.85
CA GLU A 335 10.22 2.00 27.45
C GLU A 335 9.67 3.00 26.43
N PHE A 336 10.54 3.66 25.67
CA PHE A 336 10.10 4.63 24.67
C PHE A 336 9.38 3.94 23.50
N TYR A 337 9.90 2.82 23.00
CA TYR A 337 9.22 2.03 21.97
C TYR A 337 7.85 1.55 22.47
N TRP A 338 7.79 0.99 23.68
CA TRP A 338 6.53 0.57 24.27
C TRP A 338 5.56 1.75 24.39
N PHE A 339 6.02 2.92 24.83
CA PHE A 339 5.21 4.13 24.94
C PHE A 339 4.61 4.50 23.58
N LEU A 340 5.41 4.59 22.53
CA LEU A 340 4.97 4.94 21.18
C LEU A 340 3.95 3.96 20.62
N THR A 341 4.10 2.68 20.95
CA THR A 341 3.24 1.62 20.41
C THR A 341 2.00 1.32 21.25
N ASN A 342 1.89 1.89 22.46
CA ASN A 342 0.76 1.60 23.37
C ASN A 342 0.12 2.84 24.02
N ARG A 343 0.77 4.00 24.02
CA ARG A 343 0.32 5.21 24.73
C ARG A 343 0.29 6.47 23.86
N HIS A 344 0.68 6.39 22.60
CA HIS A 344 0.55 7.51 21.68
C HIS A 344 -0.92 7.90 21.54
N ILE A 345 -1.23 9.22 21.43
CA ILE A 345 -2.61 9.73 21.33
C ILE A 345 -3.33 9.30 20.05
N ARG A 346 -2.58 8.89 19.01
CA ARG A 346 -3.12 8.39 17.74
C ARG A 346 -2.84 6.89 17.60
N VAL A 347 -3.91 6.10 17.52
CA VAL A 347 -3.81 4.63 17.31
C VAL A 347 -3.15 4.31 15.96
N GLU A 348 -3.47 5.08 14.94
CA GLU A 348 -2.83 4.96 13.62
C GLU A 348 -1.30 5.03 13.73
N THR A 349 -0.78 6.03 14.45
CA THR A 349 0.67 6.19 14.65
C THR A 349 1.28 5.06 15.48
N MET A 350 0.57 4.52 16.46
CA MET A 350 1.03 3.31 17.19
C MET A 350 1.28 2.13 16.23
N ASN A 351 0.33 1.87 15.33
CA ASN A 351 0.41 0.79 14.34
C ASN A 351 1.48 1.08 13.30
N TYR A 352 1.61 2.35 12.91
CA TYR A 352 2.64 2.80 11.97
C TYR A 352 4.06 2.54 12.50
N VAL A 353 4.34 2.92 13.75
CA VAL A 353 5.64 2.67 14.39
C VAL A 353 5.96 1.18 14.40
N ARG A 354 4.99 0.32 14.78
CA ARG A 354 5.18 -1.15 14.75
C ARG A 354 5.50 -1.65 13.35
N LYS A 355 4.73 -1.22 12.34
CA LYS A 355 4.88 -1.68 10.95
C LYS A 355 6.21 -1.26 10.37
N VAL A 356 6.58 0.02 10.48
CA VAL A 356 7.85 0.54 9.95
C VAL A 356 9.04 -0.14 10.62
N THR A 357 9.04 -0.23 11.96
CA THR A 357 10.15 -0.87 12.71
C THR A 357 10.32 -2.35 12.30
N ALA A 358 9.23 -3.09 12.13
CA ALA A 358 9.29 -4.48 11.67
C ALA A 358 9.84 -4.58 10.23
N LEU A 359 9.44 -3.68 9.34
CA LEU A 359 9.89 -3.67 7.95
C LEU A 359 11.36 -3.25 7.80
N MET A 360 11.89 -2.43 8.69
CA MET A 360 13.31 -2.05 8.65
C MET A 360 14.23 -3.27 8.72
N ALA A 361 13.88 -4.30 9.48
CA ALA A 361 14.64 -5.55 9.55
C ALA A 361 14.72 -6.30 8.20
N LYS A 362 13.78 -6.05 7.29
CA LYS A 362 13.75 -6.62 5.93
C LYS A 362 14.74 -5.93 4.99
N TYR A 363 15.10 -4.67 5.28
CA TYR A 363 15.90 -3.81 4.40
C TYR A 363 17.29 -3.47 4.98
N GLY A 364 17.60 -3.94 6.20
CA GLY A 364 18.84 -3.75 6.94
C GLY A 364 19.92 -4.77 6.64
#